data_0ce88dbbe537991464cc8958490a6f2e
#
_entry.id   0ce88dbbe537991464cc8958490a6f2e
#
_cell.length_a   1.000
_cell.length_b   1.000
_cell.length_c   1.000
_cell.angle_alpha   90.00
_cell.angle_beta   90.00
_cell.angle_gamma   90.00
#
_symmetry.space_group_name_H-M   'P 1'
#
loop_
_entity.id
_entity.type
_entity.pdbx_description
1 polymer ?
#
loop_
_entity_poly.entity_id
_entity_poly.type
_entity_poly.pdbx_seq_one_letter_code
_entity_poly.pdbx_strand_id
1 'polypeptide(L)'
;MLGPDHPDTLTTRNHLASWRGEAGDPADAAAASEQLLADYLRVLGPEHPHTLAAQSNLAYWRGKAGDPAGAAAATEQLLTDCLRVLGPDHPDTLTTRNNLARWRQHAANPH
;
A
#
# COMPACT_ATOMS: atom_id res chain seq x y z
N MET A 1 27.55 0.78 -6.09
CA MET A 1 26.24 0.59 -6.76
C MET A 1 25.28 -0.15 -5.83
N LEU A 2 24.07 0.33 -5.74
CA LEU A 2 23.05 -0.32 -4.91
C LEU A 2 22.49 -1.54 -5.63
N GLY A 3 22.30 -2.65 -4.90
CA GLY A 3 21.66 -3.83 -5.46
C GLY A 3 20.15 -3.68 -5.59
N PRO A 4 19.47 -4.61 -6.30
CA PRO A 4 18.02 -4.52 -6.50
C PRO A 4 17.23 -4.65 -5.19
N ASP A 5 17.83 -5.22 -4.15
CA ASP A 5 17.16 -5.41 -2.86
C ASP A 5 17.53 -4.33 -1.84
N HIS A 6 18.35 -3.35 -2.22
CA HIS A 6 18.69 -2.27 -1.31
C HIS A 6 17.46 -1.40 -1.03
N PRO A 7 17.23 -0.97 0.24
CA PRO A 7 16.06 -0.16 0.56
C PRO A 7 15.89 1.09 -0.30
N ASP A 8 16.98 1.76 -0.68
CA ASP A 8 16.91 2.95 -1.53
C ASP A 8 16.43 2.59 -2.93
N THR A 9 16.85 1.43 -3.46
CA THR A 9 16.38 0.95 -4.75
C THR A 9 14.89 0.66 -4.71
N LEU A 10 14.43 0.03 -3.63
CA LEU A 10 13.01 -0.28 -3.43
C LEU A 10 12.18 1.00 -3.34
N THR A 11 12.68 2.01 -2.63
CA THR A 11 12.01 3.30 -2.51
C THR A 11 11.88 3.99 -3.87
N THR A 12 12.94 3.95 -4.68
CA THR A 12 12.91 4.52 -6.03
C THR A 12 11.88 3.83 -6.91
N ARG A 13 11.82 2.50 -6.84
CA ARG A 13 10.82 1.71 -7.57
C ARG A 13 9.40 2.08 -7.14
N ASN A 14 9.21 2.33 -5.85
CA ASN A 14 7.93 2.73 -5.31
C ASN A 14 7.47 4.08 -5.87
N HIS A 15 8.38 5.05 -5.94
CA HIS A 15 8.08 6.34 -6.55
C HIS A 15 7.73 6.21 -8.03
N LEU A 16 8.45 5.35 -8.74
CA LEU A 16 8.19 5.12 -10.16
C LEU A 16 6.80 4.52 -10.38
N ALA A 17 6.42 3.54 -9.54
CA ALA A 17 5.10 2.95 -9.60
C ALA A 17 4.01 4.00 -9.36
N SER A 18 4.22 4.87 -8.37
CA SER A 18 3.28 5.95 -8.06
C SER A 18 3.12 6.91 -9.22
N TRP A 19 4.23 7.27 -9.86
CA TRP A 19 4.17 8.17 -11.03
C TRP A 19 3.39 7.53 -12.18
N ARG A 20 3.54 6.23 -12.41
CA ARG A 20 2.76 5.52 -13.43
C ARG A 20 1.26 5.60 -13.14
N GLY A 21 0.89 5.38 -11.89
CA GLY A 21 -0.50 5.47 -11.47
C GLY A 21 -1.07 6.86 -11.66
N GLU A 22 -0.32 7.89 -11.26
CA GLU A 22 -0.73 9.28 -11.42
C GLU A 22 -0.82 9.70 -12.87
N ALA A 23 -0.03 9.07 -13.73
CA ALA A 23 -0.07 9.33 -15.17
C ALA A 23 -1.26 8.69 -15.87
N GLY A 24 -2.12 7.99 -15.12
CA GLY A 24 -3.35 7.42 -15.65
C GLY A 24 -3.34 5.91 -15.83
N ASP A 25 -2.39 5.21 -15.20
CA ASP A 25 -2.30 3.76 -15.30
C ASP A 25 -2.27 3.12 -13.91
N PRO A 26 -3.39 3.20 -13.16
CA PRO A 26 -3.43 2.65 -11.80
C PRO A 26 -3.32 1.13 -11.76
N ALA A 27 -3.77 0.42 -12.80
CA ALA A 27 -3.64 -1.04 -12.84
C ALA A 27 -2.18 -1.46 -12.92
N ASP A 28 -1.37 -0.76 -13.71
CA ASP A 28 0.06 -1.02 -13.81
C ASP A 28 0.76 -0.66 -12.50
N ALA A 29 0.36 0.46 -11.87
CA ALA A 29 0.88 0.85 -10.58
C ALA A 29 0.57 -0.21 -9.51
N ALA A 30 -0.63 -0.77 -9.53
CA ALA A 30 -1.01 -1.84 -8.60
C ALA A 30 -0.15 -3.08 -8.80
N ALA A 31 0.07 -3.49 -10.05
CA ALA A 31 0.92 -4.65 -10.35
C ALA A 31 2.35 -4.42 -9.88
N ALA A 32 2.91 -3.26 -10.14
CA ALA A 32 4.26 -2.91 -9.70
C ALA A 32 4.37 -2.86 -8.18
N SER A 33 3.34 -2.31 -7.51
CA SER A 33 3.31 -2.23 -6.06
C SER A 33 3.21 -3.60 -5.41
N GLU A 34 2.51 -4.54 -6.05
CA GLU A 34 2.42 -5.91 -5.56
C GLU A 34 3.78 -6.59 -5.55
N GLN A 35 4.56 -6.43 -6.62
CA GLN A 35 5.92 -6.97 -6.66
C GLN A 35 6.83 -6.31 -5.64
N LEU A 36 6.69 -4.98 -5.49
CA LEU A 36 7.46 -4.23 -4.50
C LEU A 36 7.18 -4.69 -3.09
N LEU A 37 5.89 -4.92 -2.77
CA LEU A 37 5.53 -5.39 -1.44
C LEU A 37 6.19 -6.73 -1.15
N ALA A 38 6.21 -7.66 -2.12
CA ALA A 38 6.88 -8.94 -1.95
C ALA A 38 8.36 -8.75 -1.63
N ASP A 39 9.02 -7.82 -2.31
CA ASP A 39 10.45 -7.55 -2.08
C ASP A 39 10.67 -6.89 -0.71
N TYR A 40 9.82 -5.94 -0.30
CA TYR A 40 9.92 -5.35 1.04
C TYR A 40 9.73 -6.40 2.13
N LEU A 41 8.78 -7.31 1.95
CA LEU A 41 8.54 -8.39 2.92
C LEU A 41 9.77 -9.29 3.05
N ARG A 42 10.40 -9.62 1.93
CA ARG A 42 11.58 -10.48 1.90
C ARG A 42 12.79 -9.80 2.53
N VAL A 43 12.99 -8.52 2.24
CA VAL A 43 14.21 -7.80 2.66
C VAL A 43 14.08 -7.19 4.05
N LEU A 44 12.95 -6.57 4.36
CA LEU A 44 12.76 -5.80 5.61
C LEU A 44 11.83 -6.49 6.60
N GLY A 45 11.01 -7.43 6.15
CA GLY A 45 10.06 -8.11 7.01
C GLY A 45 8.71 -7.41 7.10
N PRO A 46 7.69 -8.10 7.63
CA PRO A 46 6.31 -7.61 7.64
C PRO A 46 6.06 -6.44 8.60
N GLU A 47 6.96 -6.22 9.54
CA GLU A 47 6.75 -5.20 10.58
C GLU A 47 7.51 -3.90 10.32
N HIS A 48 8.30 -3.86 9.27
CA HIS A 48 9.07 -2.67 8.96
C HIS A 48 8.16 -1.55 8.43
N PRO A 49 8.37 -0.29 8.87
CA PRO A 49 7.54 0.83 8.40
C PRO A 49 7.46 0.96 6.88
N HIS A 50 8.55 0.69 6.18
CA HIS A 50 8.54 0.76 4.71
C HIS A 50 7.66 -0.33 4.10
N THR A 51 7.60 -1.49 4.73
CA THR A 51 6.72 -2.57 4.29
C THR A 51 5.25 -2.18 4.49
N LEU A 52 4.94 -1.56 5.62
CA LEU A 52 3.58 -1.07 5.90
C LEU A 52 3.18 0.01 4.89
N ALA A 53 4.10 0.91 4.55
CA ALA A 53 3.84 1.94 3.54
C ALA A 53 3.59 1.32 2.16
N ALA A 54 4.33 0.26 1.81
CA ALA A 54 4.14 -0.44 0.55
C ALA A 54 2.75 -1.10 0.49
N GLN A 55 2.27 -1.66 1.59
CA GLN A 55 0.93 -2.21 1.68
C GLN A 55 -0.13 -1.15 1.43
N SER A 56 0.06 0.04 2.01
CA SER A 56 -0.86 1.16 1.82
C SER A 56 -0.92 1.60 0.36
N ASN A 57 0.22 1.69 -0.29
CA ASN A 57 0.28 2.07 -1.71
C ASN A 57 -0.40 1.05 -2.59
N LEU A 58 -0.21 -0.23 -2.32
CA LEU A 58 -0.87 -1.28 -3.09
C LEU A 58 -2.39 -1.18 -2.97
N ALA A 59 -2.89 -0.99 -1.76
CA ALA A 59 -4.32 -0.84 -1.53
C ALA A 59 -4.87 0.37 -2.30
N TYR A 60 -4.15 1.49 -2.25
CA TYR A 60 -4.55 2.70 -2.94
C TYR A 60 -4.69 2.47 -4.46
N TRP A 61 -3.68 1.86 -5.07
CA TRP A 61 -3.71 1.64 -6.52
C TRP A 61 -4.74 0.59 -6.94
N ARG A 62 -4.99 -0.43 -6.10
CA ARG A 62 -6.08 -1.38 -6.34
C ARG A 62 -7.43 -0.66 -6.39
N GLY A 63 -7.66 0.23 -5.45
CA GLY A 63 -8.89 1.00 -5.42
C GLY A 63 -9.04 1.89 -6.64
N LYS A 64 -7.96 2.57 -7.03
CA LYS A 64 -7.95 3.43 -8.21
C LYS A 64 -8.12 2.64 -9.50
N ALA A 65 -7.69 1.40 -9.52
CA ALA A 65 -7.82 0.52 -10.68
C ALA A 65 -9.22 -0.08 -10.83
N GLY A 66 -10.13 0.24 -9.91
CA GLY A 66 -11.50 -0.22 -9.99
C GLY A 66 -11.84 -1.39 -9.07
N ASP A 67 -11.01 -1.64 -8.05
CA ASP A 67 -11.24 -2.72 -7.09
C ASP A 67 -11.32 -2.18 -5.66
N PRO A 68 -12.35 -1.39 -5.32
CA PRO A 68 -12.47 -0.84 -3.97
C PRO A 68 -12.68 -1.91 -2.89
N ALA A 69 -13.32 -3.03 -3.22
CA ALA A 69 -13.48 -4.13 -2.26
C ALA A 69 -12.13 -4.76 -1.94
N GLY A 70 -11.28 -4.96 -2.96
CA GLY A 70 -9.91 -5.46 -2.75
C GLY A 70 -9.07 -4.47 -1.97
N ALA A 71 -9.23 -3.17 -2.25
CA ALA A 71 -8.53 -2.13 -1.50
C ALA A 71 -8.96 -2.13 -0.04
N ALA A 72 -10.25 -2.30 0.24
CA ALA A 72 -10.76 -2.37 1.61
C ALA A 72 -10.19 -3.57 2.35
N ALA A 73 -10.16 -4.74 1.71
CA ALA A 73 -9.61 -5.95 2.32
C ALA A 73 -8.12 -5.79 2.64
N ALA A 74 -7.34 -5.22 1.71
CA ALA A 74 -5.92 -4.98 1.92
C ALA A 74 -5.69 -3.95 3.03
N THR A 75 -6.51 -2.90 3.08
CA THR A 75 -6.40 -1.87 4.11
C THR A 75 -6.78 -2.41 5.48
N GLU A 76 -7.75 -3.31 5.56
CA GLU A 76 -8.14 -3.96 6.81
C GLU A 76 -6.97 -4.76 7.38
N GLN A 77 -6.29 -5.53 6.54
CA GLN A 77 -5.10 -6.27 6.95
C GLN A 77 -4.00 -5.31 7.41
N LEU A 78 -3.79 -4.23 6.66
CA LEU A 78 -2.80 -3.21 7.01
C LEU A 78 -3.13 -2.56 8.35
N LEU A 79 -4.41 -2.27 8.62
CA LEU A 79 -4.82 -1.68 9.90
C LEU A 79 -4.47 -2.61 11.05
N THR A 80 -4.72 -3.91 10.90
CA THR A 80 -4.34 -4.89 11.92
C THR A 80 -2.84 -4.82 12.21
N ASP A 81 -2.03 -4.76 11.16
CA ASP A 81 -0.58 -4.67 11.32
C ASP A 81 -0.16 -3.34 11.94
N CYS A 82 -0.76 -2.23 11.56
CA CYS A 82 -0.46 -0.92 12.13
C CYS A 82 -0.80 -0.88 13.62
N LEU A 83 -1.93 -1.44 14.01
CA LEU A 83 -2.31 -1.49 15.42
C LEU A 83 -1.29 -2.28 16.23
N ARG A 84 -0.82 -3.40 15.70
CA ARG A 84 0.13 -4.26 16.37
C ARG A 84 1.53 -3.63 16.47
N VAL A 85 1.98 -2.98 15.39
CA VAL A 85 3.36 -2.48 15.30
C VAL A 85 3.50 -1.04 15.79
N LEU A 86 2.56 -0.18 15.42
CA LEU A 86 2.63 1.27 15.69
C LEU A 86 1.74 1.72 16.83
N GLY A 87 0.70 0.96 17.13
CA GLY A 87 -0.26 1.33 18.17
C GLY A 87 -1.43 2.15 17.65
N PRO A 88 -2.51 2.26 18.47
CA PRO A 88 -3.76 2.88 18.01
C PRO A 88 -3.69 4.40 17.80
N ASP A 89 -2.74 5.06 18.43
CA ASP A 89 -2.64 6.53 18.37
C ASP A 89 -1.62 7.04 17.35
N HIS A 90 -0.92 6.12 16.66
CA HIS A 90 0.06 6.52 15.67
C HIS A 90 -0.63 7.17 14.46
N PRO A 91 -0.08 8.28 13.92
CA PRO A 91 -0.69 8.94 12.76
C PRO A 91 -0.97 8.01 11.57
N ASP A 92 -0.07 7.07 11.31
CA ASP A 92 -0.25 6.13 10.19
C ASP A 92 -1.42 5.18 10.46
N THR A 93 -1.62 4.78 11.71
CA THR A 93 -2.76 3.95 12.09
C THR A 93 -4.07 4.70 11.89
N LEU A 94 -4.10 5.97 12.29
CA LEU A 94 -5.30 6.81 12.11
C LEU A 94 -5.61 7.04 10.63
N THR A 95 -4.59 7.30 9.83
CA THR A 95 -4.73 7.44 8.37
C THR A 95 -5.28 6.16 7.75
N THR A 96 -4.78 5.01 8.19
CA THR A 96 -5.23 3.71 7.68
C THR A 96 -6.70 3.47 8.02
N ARG A 97 -7.14 3.84 9.21
CA ARG A 97 -8.56 3.75 9.59
C ARG A 97 -9.44 4.59 8.66
N ASN A 98 -9.01 5.81 8.38
CA ASN A 98 -9.75 6.70 7.50
C ASN A 98 -9.81 6.14 6.08
N ASN A 99 -8.71 5.57 5.60
CA ASN A 99 -8.66 4.96 4.28
C ASN A 99 -9.59 3.75 4.20
N LEU A 100 -9.62 2.93 5.25
CA LEU A 100 -10.50 1.76 5.28
C LEU A 100 -11.96 2.18 5.19
N ALA A 101 -12.37 3.18 5.96
CA ALA A 101 -13.74 3.70 5.90
C ALA A 101 -14.08 4.18 4.51
N ARG A 102 -13.15 4.86 3.86
CA ARG A 102 -13.33 5.40 2.52
C ARG A 102 -13.50 4.28 1.49
N TRP A 103 -12.64 3.25 1.54
CA TRP A 103 -12.73 2.13 0.61
C TRP A 103 -13.99 1.31 0.81
N ARG A 104 -14.42 1.13 2.06
CA ARG A 104 -15.68 0.43 2.37
C ARG A 104 -16.88 1.18 1.78
N GLN A 105 -16.84 2.50 1.87
CA GLN A 105 -17.91 3.32 1.29
C GLN A 105 -17.93 3.21 -0.23
N HIS A 106 -16.76 3.25 -0.87
CA HIS A 106 -16.66 3.09 -2.32
C HIS A 106 -17.13 1.70 -2.76
N ALA A 107 -16.85 0.67 -2.00
CA ALA A 107 -17.28 -0.69 -2.32
C ALA A 107 -18.80 -0.83 -2.20
N ALA A 108 -19.40 -0.14 -1.24
CA ALA A 108 -20.85 -0.17 -1.04
C ALA A 108 -21.60 0.69 -2.05
N ASN A 109 -20.98 1.76 -2.55
CA ASN A 109 -21.57 2.72 -3.49
C ASN A 109 -20.68 2.86 -4.71
N PRO A 110 -20.71 1.90 -5.65
CA PRO A 110 -19.76 1.84 -6.77
C PRO A 110 -20.10 2.82 -7.90
N HIS A 111 -20.18 4.08 -7.61
CA HIS A 111 -20.40 5.12 -8.62
C HIS A 111 -19.14 5.85 -8.96
#